data_66204890e497bf3caa9ea09a0165373d
#
_entry.id   66204890e497bf3caa9ea09a0165373d
#
_cell.length_a   1.000
_cell.length_b   1.000
_cell.length_c   1.000
_cell.angle_alpha   90.00
_cell.angle_beta   90.00
_cell.angle_gamma   90.00
#
_symmetry.space_group_name_H-M   'P 1'
#
loop_
_entity.id
_entity.type
_entity.pdbx_description
1 polymer ?
#
loop_
_entity_poly.entity_id
_entity_poly.type
_entity_poly.pdbx_seq_one_letter_code
_entity_poly.pdbx_strand_id
1 'polypeptide(L)'
;MKSHKFSSGPAVTGQCLCGSVQFEMEYPAFWAWHDHSRASRLAHGAVYATYVGTWRKRFRITAGDREISRFEEKETGAVRSFCRCCGTPLVYERTRSPYMINIPRALFQSRTGRQPIYHIAIEDMQDWAYAGEPLSPLKGYPGVFCRRSKRKSRV
;
A
#
# COMPACT_ATOMS: atom_id res chain seq x y z
N MET A 1 -4.26 -2.95 -27.50
CA MET A 1 -3.95 -3.17 -26.08
C MET A 1 -3.86 -4.66 -25.84
N LYS A 2 -2.68 -5.19 -25.52
CA LYS A 2 -2.53 -6.61 -25.20
C LYS A 2 -3.08 -6.82 -23.78
N SER A 3 -4.20 -7.49 -23.67
CA SER A 3 -4.73 -8.01 -22.41
C SER A 3 -3.70 -8.96 -21.81
N HIS A 4 -2.95 -8.52 -20.82
CA HIS A 4 -2.15 -9.44 -20.02
C HIS A 4 -3.12 -10.35 -19.27
N LYS A 5 -3.20 -11.62 -19.70
CA LYS A 5 -3.87 -12.64 -18.89
C LYS A 5 -3.14 -12.73 -17.55
N PHE A 6 -3.87 -12.62 -16.45
CA PHE A 6 -3.33 -13.02 -15.16
C PHE A 6 -2.78 -14.46 -15.26
N SER A 7 -1.68 -14.69 -14.59
CA SER A 7 -1.27 -16.06 -14.33
C SER A 7 -2.42 -16.78 -13.59
N SER A 8 -2.61 -18.04 -13.82
CA SER A 8 -3.70 -18.87 -13.27
C SER A 8 -3.71 -19.01 -11.73
N GLY A 9 -3.05 -18.09 -11.03
CA GLY A 9 -2.99 -18.05 -9.58
C GLY A 9 -4.22 -17.41 -8.93
N PRO A 10 -4.44 -17.63 -7.63
CA PRO A 10 -5.53 -16.99 -6.89
C PRO A 10 -5.37 -15.47 -6.91
N ALA A 11 -6.48 -14.77 -7.05
CA ALA A 11 -6.55 -13.32 -6.98
C ALA A 11 -7.26 -12.86 -5.71
N VAL A 12 -6.90 -11.68 -5.22
CA VAL A 12 -7.59 -10.99 -4.13
C VAL A 12 -8.24 -9.73 -4.67
N THR A 13 -9.45 -9.45 -4.23
CA THR A 13 -10.26 -8.34 -4.69
C THR A 13 -10.29 -7.20 -3.67
N GLY A 14 -10.54 -6.02 -4.15
CA GLY A 14 -10.77 -4.85 -3.34
C GLY A 14 -11.64 -3.83 -4.05
N GLN A 15 -12.09 -2.83 -3.30
CA GLN A 15 -12.95 -1.77 -3.82
C GLN A 15 -12.84 -0.49 -3.00
N CYS A 16 -13.29 0.62 -3.58
CA CYS A 16 -13.47 1.88 -2.86
C CYS A 16 -14.71 1.82 -1.94
N LEU A 17 -14.86 2.83 -1.08
CA LEU A 17 -15.96 2.91 -0.12
C LEU A 17 -17.35 2.82 -0.78
N CYS A 18 -17.55 3.51 -1.90
CA CYS A 18 -18.85 3.48 -2.60
C CYS A 18 -19.04 2.29 -3.56
N GLY A 19 -18.00 1.45 -3.74
CA GLY A 19 -18.04 0.30 -4.64
C GLY A 19 -17.94 0.61 -6.14
N SER A 20 -17.88 1.89 -6.54
CA SER A 20 -17.79 2.28 -7.96
C SER A 20 -16.50 1.83 -8.62
N VAL A 21 -15.39 1.84 -7.89
CA VAL A 21 -14.10 1.33 -8.35
C VAL A 21 -13.84 -0.01 -7.70
N GLN A 22 -13.58 -1.01 -8.53
CA GLN A 22 -13.23 -2.36 -8.10
C GLN A 22 -11.96 -2.81 -8.79
N PHE A 23 -11.18 -3.63 -8.10
CA PHE A 23 -9.90 -4.12 -8.62
C PHE A 23 -9.58 -5.50 -8.09
N GLU A 24 -8.60 -6.11 -8.72
CA GLU A 24 -8.01 -7.35 -8.24
C GLU A 24 -6.49 -7.34 -8.37
N MET A 25 -5.85 -8.11 -7.52
CA MET A 25 -4.41 -8.32 -7.48
C MET A 25 -4.13 -9.82 -7.39
N GLU A 26 -3.11 -10.30 -8.12
CA GLU A 26 -2.63 -11.66 -7.96
C GLU A 26 -2.05 -11.87 -6.57
N TYR A 27 -2.44 -12.94 -5.92
CA TYR A 27 -1.91 -13.38 -4.63
C TYR A 27 -0.60 -14.17 -4.80
N PRO A 28 0.36 -14.04 -3.89
CA PRO A 28 0.43 -13.09 -2.79
C PRO A 28 0.95 -11.71 -3.24
N ALA A 29 0.71 -10.68 -2.42
CA ALA A 29 1.39 -9.40 -2.57
C ALA A 29 2.91 -9.59 -2.48
N PHE A 30 3.66 -8.64 -3.04
CA PHE A 30 5.11 -8.63 -2.94
C PHE A 30 5.58 -8.15 -1.56
N TRP A 31 5.00 -7.06 -1.06
CA TRP A 31 5.35 -6.41 0.19
C TRP A 31 4.12 -5.81 0.88
N ALA A 32 4.23 -5.52 2.19
CA ALA A 32 3.27 -4.73 2.95
C ALA A 32 3.99 -3.93 4.04
N TRP A 33 3.62 -2.65 4.23
CA TRP A 33 4.29 -1.77 5.20
C TRP A 33 3.37 -0.66 5.69
N HIS A 34 3.81 -0.01 6.77
CA HIS A 34 3.26 1.23 7.30
C HIS A 34 4.15 2.41 6.88
N ASP A 35 3.56 3.41 6.27
CA ASP A 35 4.22 4.63 5.79
C ASP A 35 3.84 5.81 6.68
N HIS A 36 4.80 6.31 7.44
CA HIS A 36 4.63 7.43 8.35
C HIS A 36 4.90 8.79 7.71
N SER A 37 5.26 8.84 6.44
CA SER A 37 5.54 10.09 5.74
C SER A 37 4.39 11.07 5.85
N ARG A 38 4.73 12.38 5.93
CA ARG A 38 3.75 13.45 5.97
C ARG A 38 2.77 13.38 4.80
N ALA A 39 3.28 13.11 3.59
CA ALA A 39 2.46 13.01 2.39
C ALA A 39 1.42 11.88 2.48
N SER A 40 1.82 10.71 2.95
CA SER A 40 0.90 9.57 3.12
C SER A 40 -0.12 9.81 4.24
N ARG A 41 0.29 10.44 5.35
CA ARG A 41 -0.64 10.83 6.43
C ARG A 41 -1.70 11.82 5.92
N LEU A 42 -1.31 12.84 5.17
CA LEU A 42 -2.24 13.81 4.61
C LEU A 42 -3.17 13.19 3.57
N ALA A 43 -2.64 12.31 2.68
CA ALA A 43 -3.43 11.68 1.64
C ALA A 43 -4.50 10.74 2.19
N HIS A 44 -4.30 10.19 3.37
CA HIS A 44 -5.23 9.24 4.00
C HIS A 44 -5.99 9.82 5.21
N GLY A 45 -5.63 11.01 5.68
CA GLY A 45 -6.19 11.57 6.92
C GLY A 45 -5.96 10.65 8.13
N ALA A 46 -4.79 10.02 8.21
CA ALA A 46 -4.48 8.97 9.18
C ALA A 46 -3.11 9.18 9.83
N VAL A 47 -2.86 8.48 10.93
CA VAL A 47 -1.58 8.52 11.65
C VAL A 47 -0.42 7.94 10.83
N TYR A 48 -0.72 6.99 9.96
CA TYR A 48 0.13 6.43 8.89
C TYR A 48 -0.77 5.75 7.86
N ALA A 49 -0.25 5.54 6.66
CA ALA A 49 -0.91 4.72 5.64
C ALA A 49 -0.33 3.31 5.65
N THR A 50 -1.20 2.30 5.51
CA THR A 50 -0.76 0.91 5.35
C THR A 50 -0.94 0.49 3.92
N TYR A 51 0.15 0.12 3.26
CA TYR A 51 0.17 -0.27 1.86
C TYR A 51 0.51 -1.73 1.67
N VAL A 52 0.00 -2.25 0.58
CA VAL A 52 0.41 -3.51 -0.03
C VAL A 52 1.04 -3.17 -1.37
N GLY A 53 2.25 -3.67 -1.61
CA GLY A 53 2.97 -3.49 -2.88
C GLY A 53 2.86 -4.72 -3.77
N THR A 54 2.68 -4.49 -5.06
CA THR A 54 2.71 -5.53 -6.08
C THR A 54 3.27 -5.00 -7.39
N TRP A 55 3.63 -5.90 -8.30
CA TRP A 55 4.00 -5.51 -9.65
C TRP A 55 2.79 -5.00 -10.42
N ARG A 56 2.93 -3.92 -11.18
CA ARG A 56 1.85 -3.33 -11.98
C ARG A 56 1.13 -4.37 -12.86
N LYS A 57 1.86 -5.31 -13.45
CA LYS A 57 1.31 -6.37 -14.28
C LYS A 57 0.42 -7.39 -13.54
N ARG A 58 0.50 -7.40 -12.20
CA ARG A 58 -0.26 -8.29 -11.31
C ARG A 58 -1.46 -7.60 -10.66
N PHE A 59 -1.80 -6.42 -11.15
CA PHE A 59 -2.93 -5.62 -10.67
C PHE A 59 -3.77 -5.16 -11.86
N ARG A 60 -5.08 -5.13 -11.70
CA ARG A 60 -5.98 -4.54 -12.68
C ARG A 60 -7.23 -3.96 -12.05
N ILE A 61 -7.74 -2.88 -12.63
CA ILE A 61 -9.08 -2.36 -12.34
C ILE A 61 -10.09 -3.25 -13.07
N THR A 62 -11.08 -3.73 -12.34
CA THR A 62 -12.14 -4.61 -12.88
C THR A 62 -13.42 -3.86 -13.16
N ALA A 63 -13.64 -2.72 -12.48
CA ALA A 63 -14.78 -1.82 -12.73
C ALA A 63 -14.42 -0.39 -12.32
N GLY A 64 -15.07 0.59 -12.97
CA GLY A 64 -14.98 1.99 -12.56
C GLY A 64 -13.70 2.71 -12.95
N ASP A 65 -13.01 2.32 -13.98
CA ASP A 65 -11.78 2.98 -14.46
C ASP A 65 -11.98 4.49 -14.71
N ARG A 66 -13.15 4.87 -15.23
CA ARG A 66 -13.51 6.28 -15.47
C ARG A 66 -13.76 7.09 -14.20
N GLU A 67 -13.97 6.41 -13.07
CA GLU A 67 -14.21 7.03 -11.77
C GLU A 67 -12.90 7.26 -10.98
N ILE A 68 -11.75 7.07 -11.62
CA ILE A 68 -10.44 7.27 -11.01
C ILE A 68 -9.92 8.64 -11.38
N SER A 69 -9.67 9.46 -10.36
CA SER A 69 -8.92 10.72 -10.46
C SER A 69 -7.49 10.53 -9.97
N ARG A 70 -6.58 11.38 -10.45
CA ARG A 70 -5.16 11.32 -10.12
C ARG A 70 -4.65 12.67 -9.67
N PHE A 71 -3.77 12.63 -8.68
CA PHE A 71 -3.01 13.78 -8.19
C PHE A 71 -1.52 13.45 -8.28
N GLU A 72 -0.76 14.31 -8.92
CA GLU A 72 0.69 14.23 -9.01
C GLU A 72 1.35 15.16 -7.99
N GLU A 73 2.21 14.61 -7.16
CA GLU A 73 3.01 15.39 -6.20
C GLU A 73 4.14 16.11 -6.95
N LYS A 74 4.13 17.44 -6.94
CA LYS A 74 5.09 18.26 -7.69
C LYS A 74 6.55 18.02 -7.31
N GLU A 75 6.82 17.75 -6.04
CA GLU A 75 8.19 17.61 -5.52
C GLU A 75 8.78 16.23 -5.81
N THR A 76 7.98 15.19 -5.82
CA THR A 76 8.44 13.80 -5.92
C THR A 76 8.07 13.14 -7.24
N GLY A 77 7.09 13.71 -7.98
CA GLY A 77 6.47 13.09 -9.14
C GLY A 77 5.64 11.84 -8.81
N ALA A 78 5.42 11.57 -7.54
CA ALA A 78 4.57 10.46 -7.12
C ALA A 78 3.11 10.72 -7.51
N VAL A 79 2.42 9.68 -7.96
CA VAL A 79 1.02 9.78 -8.38
C VAL A 79 0.12 9.06 -7.38
N ARG A 80 -0.90 9.75 -6.92
CA ARG A 80 -1.95 9.19 -6.06
C ARG A 80 -3.26 9.16 -6.81
N SER A 81 -3.82 7.97 -6.95
CA SER A 81 -5.13 7.76 -7.56
C SER A 81 -6.18 7.59 -6.48
N PHE A 82 -7.36 8.12 -6.71
CA PHE A 82 -8.48 8.05 -5.77
C PHE A 82 -9.80 7.97 -6.53
N CYS A 83 -10.81 7.44 -5.87
CA CYS A 83 -12.17 7.41 -6.41
C CYS A 83 -12.75 8.83 -6.40
N ARG A 84 -13.13 9.38 -7.55
CA ARG A 84 -13.72 10.73 -7.61
C ARG A 84 -15.12 10.82 -7.00
N CYS A 85 -15.82 9.67 -6.86
CA CYS A 85 -17.17 9.64 -6.28
C CYS A 85 -17.15 9.72 -4.75
N CYS A 86 -16.19 9.04 -4.09
CA CYS A 86 -16.17 8.94 -2.62
C CYS A 86 -14.84 9.37 -1.99
N GLY A 87 -13.84 9.75 -2.79
CA GLY A 87 -12.54 10.21 -2.31
C GLY A 87 -11.62 9.10 -1.77
N THR A 88 -12.02 7.83 -1.81
CA THR A 88 -11.17 6.73 -1.32
C THR A 88 -9.85 6.68 -2.07
N PRO A 89 -8.69 6.75 -1.39
CA PRO A 89 -7.39 6.50 -2.00
C PRO A 89 -7.31 5.08 -2.57
N LEU A 90 -6.83 4.92 -3.79
CA LEU A 90 -6.84 3.64 -4.51
C LEU A 90 -5.44 3.10 -4.78
N VAL A 91 -4.58 3.92 -5.37
CA VAL A 91 -3.23 3.50 -5.77
C VAL A 91 -2.25 4.63 -5.51
N TYR A 92 -1.06 4.26 -5.06
CA TYR A 92 0.09 5.14 -4.88
C TYR A 92 1.26 4.62 -5.70
N GLU A 93 1.76 5.43 -6.63
CA GLU A 93 2.82 5.12 -7.57
C GLU A 93 4.02 6.03 -7.32
N ARG A 94 5.21 5.45 -7.22
CA ARG A 94 6.45 6.17 -6.99
C ARG A 94 7.34 6.15 -8.23
N THR A 95 7.94 7.29 -8.56
CA THR A 95 8.88 7.40 -9.68
C THR A 95 10.10 6.48 -9.55
N ARG A 96 10.54 6.24 -8.31
CA ARG A 96 11.68 5.34 -8.02
C ARG A 96 11.39 3.86 -8.29
N SER A 97 10.13 3.50 -8.42
CA SER A 97 9.70 2.11 -8.62
C SER A 97 8.58 2.02 -9.64
N PRO A 98 8.84 2.36 -10.92
CA PRO A 98 7.80 2.56 -11.93
C PRO A 98 7.04 1.27 -12.29
N TYR A 99 7.60 0.10 -11.99
CA TYR A 99 6.97 -1.20 -12.26
C TYR A 99 6.14 -1.71 -11.07
N MET A 100 6.14 -1.01 -9.96
CA MET A 100 5.38 -1.35 -8.77
C MET A 100 4.26 -0.37 -8.54
N ILE A 101 3.20 -0.87 -7.93
CA ILE A 101 2.10 -0.06 -7.41
C ILE A 101 1.85 -0.43 -5.96
N ASN A 102 1.33 0.53 -5.22
CA ASN A 102 1.03 0.39 -3.81
C ASN A 102 -0.44 0.67 -3.59
N ILE A 103 -1.13 -0.26 -2.97
CA ILE A 103 -2.57 -0.20 -2.75
C ILE A 103 -2.82 -0.11 -1.24
N PRO A 104 -3.69 0.79 -0.76
CA PRO A 104 -4.07 0.81 0.64
C PRO A 104 -4.60 -0.56 1.09
N ARG A 105 -4.00 -1.11 2.15
CA ARG A 105 -4.35 -2.45 2.65
C ARG A 105 -5.82 -2.56 3.05
N ALA A 106 -6.40 -1.47 3.55
CA ALA A 106 -7.79 -1.40 3.98
C ALA A 106 -8.81 -1.69 2.87
N LEU A 107 -8.43 -1.53 1.60
CA LEU A 107 -9.35 -1.74 0.46
C LEU A 107 -9.59 -3.21 0.13
N PHE A 108 -8.71 -4.11 0.61
CA PHE A 108 -8.84 -5.54 0.35
C PHE A 108 -9.80 -6.20 1.34
N GLN A 109 -10.68 -7.03 0.83
CA GLN A 109 -11.67 -7.79 1.62
C GLN A 109 -11.08 -9.04 2.28
N SER A 110 -9.92 -9.50 1.81
CA SER A 110 -9.28 -10.73 2.27
C SER A 110 -7.79 -10.52 2.56
N ARG A 111 -7.12 -11.58 3.00
CA ARG A 111 -5.67 -11.57 3.24
C ARG A 111 -4.91 -11.39 1.93
N THR A 112 -3.87 -10.56 1.96
CA THR A 112 -3.03 -10.27 0.79
C THR A 112 -1.75 -11.10 0.71
N GLY A 113 -1.55 -12.00 1.67
CA GLY A 113 -0.37 -12.87 1.73
C GLY A 113 0.88 -12.22 2.34
N ARG A 114 0.79 -10.94 2.74
CA ARG A 114 1.87 -10.22 3.44
C ARG A 114 1.30 -9.47 4.62
N GLN A 115 1.97 -9.57 5.76
CA GLN A 115 1.65 -8.79 6.94
C GLN A 115 2.42 -7.46 6.91
N PRO A 116 1.79 -6.33 7.24
CA PRO A 116 2.46 -5.02 7.27
C PRO A 116 3.28 -4.88 8.57
N ILE A 117 4.42 -5.54 8.63
CA ILE A 117 5.31 -5.51 9.80
C ILE A 117 6.44 -4.49 9.68
N TYR A 118 6.60 -3.88 8.50
CA TYR A 118 7.64 -2.89 8.22
C TYR A 118 7.09 -1.48 8.36
N HIS A 119 7.96 -0.56 8.76
CA HIS A 119 7.67 0.86 8.88
C HIS A 119 8.72 1.66 8.12
N ILE A 120 8.28 2.67 7.38
CA ILE A 120 9.15 3.61 6.66
C ILE A 120 8.82 5.04 7.05
N ALA A 121 9.75 5.98 6.78
CA ALA A 121 9.63 7.40 7.12
C ALA A 121 9.30 7.62 8.61
N ILE A 122 9.97 6.89 9.49
CA ILE A 122 9.70 6.97 10.94
C ILE A 122 10.15 8.29 11.55
N GLU A 123 11.04 9.01 10.90
CA GLU A 123 11.43 10.37 11.25
C GLU A 123 10.26 11.36 11.19
N ASP A 124 9.27 11.07 10.36
CA ASP A 124 8.02 11.86 10.24
C ASP A 124 6.92 11.39 11.21
N MET A 125 7.18 10.33 11.97
CA MET A 125 6.21 9.77 12.91
C MET A 125 5.88 10.78 14.00
N GLN A 126 4.59 10.94 14.25
CA GLN A 126 4.11 11.85 15.31
C GLN A 126 4.16 11.14 16.66
N ASP A 127 4.46 11.86 17.72
CA ASP A 127 4.55 11.34 19.08
C ASP A 127 3.22 10.75 19.61
N TRP A 128 2.10 11.24 19.10
CA TRP A 128 0.75 10.76 19.40
C TRP A 128 0.31 9.55 18.54
N ALA A 129 1.12 9.17 17.52
CA ALA A 129 0.66 8.31 16.43
C ALA A 129 0.89 6.81 16.64
N TYR A 130 1.90 6.42 17.38
CA TYR A 130 2.27 5.03 17.53
C TYR A 130 2.49 4.66 19.00
N ALA A 131 1.62 3.82 19.53
CA ALA A 131 1.69 3.29 20.90
C ALA A 131 2.05 1.78 20.95
N GLY A 132 2.73 1.29 19.92
CA GLY A 132 3.11 -0.12 19.82
C GLY A 132 4.48 -0.44 20.40
N GLU A 133 4.96 -1.66 20.13
CA GLU A 133 6.30 -2.10 20.54
C GLU A 133 7.39 -1.28 19.85
N PRO A 134 8.59 -1.11 20.49
CA PRO A 134 9.70 -0.40 19.89
C PRO A 134 10.09 -0.96 18.50
N LEU A 135 10.38 -0.06 17.58
CA LEU A 135 10.82 -0.41 16.23
C LEU A 135 12.35 -0.57 16.19
N SER A 136 12.81 -1.52 15.39
CA SER A 136 14.23 -1.77 15.15
C SER A 136 14.55 -1.68 13.66
N PRO A 137 15.73 -1.14 13.28
CA PRO A 137 16.17 -1.10 11.89
C PRO A 137 16.16 -2.50 11.25
N LEU A 138 15.70 -2.60 10.01
CA LEU A 138 15.78 -3.82 9.23
C LEU A 138 17.15 -3.91 8.53
N LYS A 139 17.93 -4.94 8.88
CA LYS A 139 19.26 -5.14 8.30
C LYS A 139 19.19 -5.27 6.78
N GLY A 140 20.02 -4.51 6.07
CA GLY A 140 20.08 -4.51 4.61
C GLY A 140 19.05 -3.60 3.90
N TYR A 141 18.20 -2.90 4.65
CA TYR A 141 17.17 -2.01 4.10
C TYR A 141 17.18 -0.66 4.83
N PRO A 142 18.02 0.29 4.41
CA PRO A 142 18.10 1.61 5.02
C PRO A 142 16.73 2.32 5.05
N GLY A 143 16.41 2.95 6.18
CA GLY A 143 15.14 3.66 6.36
C GLY A 143 13.91 2.77 6.60
N VAL A 144 14.10 1.45 6.68
CA VAL A 144 13.04 0.50 7.01
C VAL A 144 13.20 -0.03 8.43
N PHE A 145 12.11 -0.04 9.17
CA PHE A 145 12.06 -0.50 10.56
C PHE A 145 10.98 -1.56 10.73
N CYS A 146 11.13 -2.45 11.70
CA CYS A 146 10.17 -3.49 12.00
C CYS A 146 10.04 -3.70 13.51
N ARG A 147 8.94 -4.30 13.94
CA ARG A 147 8.80 -4.74 15.33
C ARG A 147 9.81 -5.84 15.62
N ARG A 148 10.43 -5.79 16.78
CA ARG A 148 11.23 -6.94 17.25
C ARG A 148 10.29 -8.14 17.42
N SER A 149 10.47 -9.14 16.60
CA SER A 149 9.89 -10.45 16.84
C SER A 149 10.45 -10.97 18.17
N LYS A 150 9.60 -11.20 19.16
CA LYS A 150 10.01 -12.00 20.34
C LYS A 150 10.39 -13.36 19.77
N ARG A 151 11.69 -13.63 19.67
CA ARG A 151 12.17 -15.00 19.46
C ARG A 151 11.52 -15.82 20.58
N LYS A 152 10.63 -16.74 20.23
CA LYS A 152 10.25 -17.81 21.15
C LYS A 152 11.55 -18.50 21.52
N SER A 153 12.02 -18.28 22.76
CA SER A 153 13.06 -19.11 23.35
C SER A 153 12.54 -20.53 23.26
N ARG A 154 13.14 -21.33 22.41
CA ARG A 154 12.99 -22.77 22.50
C ARG A 154 13.65 -23.18 23.81
N VAL A 155 12.84 -23.53 24.80
CA VAL A 155 13.23 -24.35 25.94
C VAL A 155 13.26 -25.79 25.45
#